data_93bb5174d3a546db7c3b6b6d6b20bf7e
#
_entry.id   93bb5174d3a546db7c3b6b6d6b20bf7e
#
_cell.length_a   1.000
_cell.length_b   1.000
_cell.length_c   1.000
_cell.angle_alpha   90.00
_cell.angle_beta   90.00
_cell.angle_gamma   90.00
#
_symmetry.space_group_name_H-M   'P 1'
#
loop_
_entity.id
_entity.type
_entity.pdbx_description
1 polymer ?
#
loop_
_entity_poly.entity_id
_entity_poly.type
_entity_poly.pdbx_seq_one_letter_code
_entity_poly.pdbx_strand_id
1 'polypeptide(L)'
;MGNLPNPKIIGATFAGLVLVGGAYLATNFGEPSPLYQTAGDPAAIEPLKRVAIEVEDRDNNGIEDWRDSFVTNEPIVITQTTELYKPPETFTGKASIQLLQGLLESKIYAPISPTPERVVAETINRINDSLPVKTFTSRDIITIENFNTQDVVNYGNLVASIVYKYDMGNQDNEFRMLQDILANDSSDRIPELEAIANVYKNYVEDTRAVPVPVFMAKEHLDLINSYQAVHEDIKGMTLALSDPLPSLAFLDRYPDSTEALRLSFTNIYYSLEAFSEDFGPDDPALLFVLFSPDYQPEL
;
A
#
# COMPACT_ATOMS: atom_id res chain seq x y z
N MET A 1 10.01 6.95 27.62
CA MET A 1 8.91 7.56 26.86
C MET A 1 9.55 8.18 25.63
N GLY A 2 9.45 7.52 24.46
CA GLY A 2 10.01 8.02 23.22
C GLY A 2 9.18 9.20 22.75
N ASN A 3 9.83 10.31 22.40
CA ASN A 3 9.18 11.45 21.76
C ASN A 3 8.64 10.99 20.40
N LEU A 4 7.33 10.96 20.25
CA LEU A 4 6.69 10.78 18.97
C LEU A 4 7.08 11.95 18.06
N PRO A 5 7.39 11.70 16.78
CA PRO A 5 7.70 12.75 15.82
C PRO A 5 6.51 13.73 15.73
N ASN A 6 6.82 15.01 15.50
CA ASN A 6 5.83 16.08 15.50
C ASN A 6 4.76 15.80 14.42
N PRO A 7 3.47 15.69 14.76
CA PRO A 7 2.40 15.34 13.82
C PRO A 7 2.29 16.29 12.63
N LYS A 8 2.73 17.55 12.77
CA LYS A 8 2.80 18.52 11.68
C LYS A 8 3.83 18.15 10.60
N ILE A 9 4.93 17.51 11.00
CA ILE A 9 5.96 17.04 10.06
C ILE A 9 5.46 15.82 9.32
N ILE A 10 4.80 14.89 10.02
CA ILE A 10 4.19 13.70 9.42
C ILE A 10 3.11 14.12 8.41
N GLY A 11 2.22 15.05 8.77
CA GLY A 11 1.18 15.56 7.89
C GLY A 11 1.73 16.27 6.65
N ALA A 12 2.80 17.07 6.79
CA ALA A 12 3.44 17.75 5.66
C ALA A 12 4.14 16.75 4.71
N THR A 13 4.76 15.71 5.23
CA THR A 13 5.40 14.66 4.43
C THR A 13 4.36 13.83 3.68
N PHE A 14 3.25 13.51 4.35
CA PHE A 14 2.13 12.80 3.74
C PHE A 14 1.43 13.63 2.65
N ALA A 15 1.15 14.91 2.92
CA ALA A 15 0.59 15.81 1.91
C ALA A 15 1.52 15.99 0.70
N GLY A 16 2.83 16.05 0.92
CA GLY A 16 3.83 16.11 -0.15
C GLY A 16 3.85 14.83 -1.00
N LEU A 17 3.78 13.66 -0.38
CA LEU A 17 3.74 12.36 -1.08
C LEU A 17 2.43 12.16 -1.86
N VAL A 18 1.29 12.55 -1.29
CA VAL A 18 -0.02 12.48 -1.95
C VAL A 18 -0.07 13.46 -3.13
N LEU A 19 0.50 14.67 -3.00
CA LEU A 19 0.56 15.64 -4.09
C LEU A 19 1.47 15.16 -5.23
N VAL A 20 2.63 14.59 -4.92
CA VAL A 20 3.56 14.07 -5.93
C VAL A 20 3.02 12.78 -6.56
N GLY A 21 2.51 11.86 -5.78
CA GLY A 21 1.89 10.62 -6.26
C GLY A 21 0.59 10.88 -7.02
N GLY A 22 -0.26 11.76 -6.50
CA GLY A 22 -1.51 12.17 -7.17
C GLY A 22 -1.26 12.91 -8.48
N ALA A 23 -0.24 13.79 -8.55
CA ALA A 23 0.16 14.43 -9.80
C ALA A 23 0.71 13.44 -10.82
N TYR A 24 1.50 12.44 -10.36
CA TYR A 24 2.01 11.37 -11.22
C TYR A 24 0.89 10.51 -11.79
N LEU A 25 -0.07 10.11 -10.96
CA LEU A 25 -1.25 9.35 -11.42
C LEU A 25 -2.11 10.17 -12.38
N ALA A 26 -2.38 11.45 -12.07
CA ALA A 26 -3.17 12.32 -12.94
C ALA A 26 -2.53 12.56 -14.30
N THR A 27 -1.19 12.61 -14.39
CA THR A 27 -0.46 12.79 -15.65
C THR A 27 -0.33 11.52 -16.49
N ASN A 28 -0.37 10.32 -15.86
CA ASN A 28 -0.22 9.07 -16.57
C ASN A 28 -1.55 8.37 -16.94
N PHE A 29 -2.66 8.75 -16.30
CA PHE A 29 -4.01 8.25 -16.61
C PHE A 29 -4.93 9.27 -17.26
N GLY A 30 -4.45 10.50 -17.51
CA GLY A 30 -5.16 11.49 -18.33
C GLY A 30 -5.03 11.17 -19.81
N GLU A 31 -6.09 11.44 -20.58
CA GLU A 31 -6.10 11.26 -22.04
C GLU A 31 -4.88 11.95 -22.69
N PRO A 32 -4.34 11.40 -23.81
CA PRO A 32 -3.17 11.99 -24.46
C PRO A 32 -3.50 13.43 -24.88
N SER A 33 -2.74 14.36 -24.30
CA SER A 33 -2.84 15.77 -24.67
C SER A 33 -2.62 15.95 -26.17
N PRO A 34 -3.38 16.82 -26.83
CA PRO A 34 -3.23 17.07 -28.25
C PRO A 34 -1.82 17.56 -28.56
N LEU A 35 -1.27 16.97 -29.61
CA LEU A 35 0.01 17.25 -30.24
C LEU A 35 0.44 18.72 -30.10
N TYR A 36 1.61 18.94 -29.54
CA TYR A 36 2.32 20.21 -29.66
C TYR A 36 2.45 20.55 -31.15
N GLN A 37 1.74 21.57 -31.56
CA GLN A 37 2.04 22.20 -32.83
C GLN A 37 3.47 22.75 -32.72
N THR A 38 4.36 22.26 -33.56
CA THR A 38 5.67 22.85 -33.77
C THR A 38 5.49 24.32 -34.07
N ALA A 39 5.77 25.18 -33.09
CA ALA A 39 5.88 26.59 -33.31
C ALA A 39 6.95 26.82 -34.36
N GLY A 40 6.58 27.56 -35.41
CA GLY A 40 7.50 27.92 -36.46
C GLY A 40 8.76 28.64 -35.93
N ASP A 41 9.77 28.70 -36.81
CA ASP A 41 11.10 29.30 -36.62
C ASP A 41 11.14 30.39 -35.55
N PRO A 42 12.03 30.29 -34.56
CA PRO A 42 12.21 31.35 -33.59
C PRO A 42 12.78 32.58 -34.33
N ALA A 43 11.90 33.51 -34.68
CA ALA A 43 12.33 34.85 -35.05
C ALA A 43 13.28 35.31 -33.93
N ALA A 44 14.48 35.73 -34.31
CA ALA A 44 15.51 36.21 -33.39
C ALA A 44 14.88 37.24 -32.42
N ILE A 45 14.66 36.81 -31.18
CA ILE A 45 14.24 37.68 -30.12
C ILE A 45 15.45 38.57 -29.82
N GLU A 46 15.41 39.81 -30.27
CA GLU A 46 16.41 40.81 -29.83
C GLU A 46 16.45 40.78 -28.29
N PRO A 47 17.62 40.70 -27.67
CA PRO A 47 17.71 40.72 -26.22
C PRO A 47 17.09 42.03 -25.71
N LEU A 48 16.03 41.89 -24.94
CA LEU A 48 15.41 43.02 -24.27
C LEU A 48 16.48 43.83 -23.54
N LYS A 49 16.70 45.07 -23.99
CA LYS A 49 17.65 45.99 -23.36
C LYS A 49 17.25 46.13 -21.90
N ARG A 50 18.05 45.56 -20.99
CA ARG A 50 17.79 45.70 -19.55
C ARG A 50 17.91 47.21 -19.22
N VAL A 51 16.78 47.82 -18.88
CA VAL A 51 16.74 49.17 -18.33
C VAL A 51 17.21 49.03 -16.88
N ALA A 52 18.29 49.67 -16.50
CA ALA A 52 18.69 49.76 -15.10
C ALA A 52 17.55 50.48 -14.37
N ILE A 53 16.89 49.80 -13.44
CA ILE A 53 15.93 50.43 -12.55
C ILE A 53 16.80 51.19 -11.54
N GLU A 54 16.62 52.50 -11.47
CA GLU A 54 17.27 53.33 -10.44
C GLU A 54 16.64 52.96 -9.10
N VAL A 55 17.41 52.38 -8.24
CA VAL A 55 16.95 51.87 -6.94
C VAL A 55 17.30 52.93 -5.89
N GLU A 56 16.32 53.35 -5.09
CA GLU A 56 16.51 54.37 -4.04
C GLU A 56 17.41 53.80 -2.91
N ASP A 57 18.43 54.56 -2.56
CA ASP A 57 19.30 54.43 -1.39
C ASP A 57 19.33 55.78 -0.70
N ARG A 58 18.32 56.05 0.16
CA ARG A 58 18.10 57.36 0.76
C ARG A 58 19.06 57.70 1.88
N ASP A 59 19.58 56.68 2.55
CA ASP A 59 20.52 56.85 3.66
C ASP A 59 21.99 56.76 3.23
N ASN A 60 22.25 56.49 1.93
CA ASN A 60 23.57 56.36 1.32
C ASN A 60 24.48 55.35 2.02
N ASN A 61 23.91 54.27 2.54
CA ASN A 61 24.69 53.17 3.16
C ASN A 61 25.26 52.18 2.12
N GLY A 62 24.94 52.33 0.83
CA GLY A 62 25.38 51.46 -0.24
C GLY A 62 24.49 50.22 -0.42
N ILE A 63 23.37 50.15 0.30
CA ILE A 63 22.36 49.11 0.23
C ILE A 63 21.06 49.75 -0.20
N GLU A 64 20.33 49.15 -1.13
CA GLU A 64 19.05 49.66 -1.59
C GLU A 64 18.01 49.64 -0.44
N ASP A 65 17.23 50.74 -0.27
CA ASP A 65 16.22 50.90 0.81
C ASP A 65 15.33 49.64 1.02
N TRP A 66 14.98 48.95 -0.06
CA TRP A 66 14.15 47.74 0.01
C TRP A 66 14.89 46.53 0.62
N ARG A 67 16.24 46.54 0.60
CA ARG A 67 17.09 45.49 1.17
C ARG A 67 17.45 45.74 2.62
N ASP A 68 17.37 46.98 3.11
CA ASP A 68 17.74 47.35 4.48
C ASP A 68 17.01 46.53 5.53
N SER A 69 15.75 46.23 5.27
CA SER A 69 14.95 45.36 6.16
C SER A 69 15.42 43.92 6.23
N PHE A 70 16.23 43.50 5.28
CA PHE A 70 16.78 42.12 5.24
C PHE A 70 18.25 42.04 5.70
N VAL A 71 18.92 43.19 5.83
CA VAL A 71 20.28 43.29 6.34
C VAL A 71 20.22 43.47 7.85
N THR A 72 20.05 42.39 8.58
CA THR A 72 20.21 42.43 10.03
C THR A 72 21.70 42.40 10.34
N ASN A 73 22.24 43.45 10.96
CA ASN A 73 23.59 43.51 11.50
C ASN A 73 23.79 42.59 12.75
N GLU A 74 22.78 41.87 13.12
CA GLU A 74 22.93 40.87 14.18
C GLU A 74 23.63 39.63 13.60
N PRO A 75 24.75 39.21 14.19
CA PRO A 75 25.38 37.97 13.78
C PRO A 75 24.35 36.85 13.96
N ILE A 76 24.05 36.12 12.87
CA ILE A 76 23.25 34.89 12.96
C ILE A 76 24.04 33.96 13.89
N VAL A 77 23.67 33.93 15.16
CA VAL A 77 24.19 32.91 16.10
C VAL A 77 23.55 31.60 15.65
N ILE A 78 24.22 30.89 14.80
CA ILE A 78 23.90 29.48 14.56
C ILE A 78 24.20 28.75 15.86
N THR A 79 23.22 28.68 16.73
CA THR A 79 23.27 27.76 17.86
C THR A 79 23.34 26.36 17.22
N GLN A 80 24.55 25.82 17.13
CA GLN A 80 24.72 24.41 16.82
C GLN A 80 24.05 23.65 17.94
N THR A 81 22.79 23.33 17.77
CA THR A 81 22.18 22.25 18.54
C THR A 81 22.97 21.01 18.17
N THR A 82 23.83 20.57 19.05
CA THR A 82 24.61 19.33 18.96
C THR A 82 23.71 18.10 19.11
N GLU A 83 22.45 18.18 18.70
CA GLU A 83 21.67 16.97 18.53
C GLU A 83 22.20 16.26 17.27
N LEU A 84 22.99 15.22 17.54
CA LEU A 84 23.42 14.31 16.51
C LEU A 84 22.21 13.87 15.70
N TYR A 85 22.20 14.17 14.40
CA TYR A 85 21.17 13.68 13.48
C TYR A 85 21.00 12.17 13.67
N LYS A 86 19.79 11.75 14.06
CA LYS A 86 19.41 10.36 14.11
C LYS A 86 18.63 10.03 12.84
N PRO A 87 19.11 9.08 12.03
CA PRO A 87 18.35 8.63 10.86
C PRO A 87 16.96 8.16 11.30
N PRO A 88 15.92 8.40 10.50
CA PRO A 88 14.59 7.89 10.81
C PRO A 88 14.58 6.37 10.85
N GLU A 89 13.90 5.80 11.83
CA GLU A 89 13.78 4.35 11.99
C GLU A 89 12.69 3.76 11.10
N THR A 90 11.65 4.55 10.79
CA THR A 90 10.52 4.13 9.97
C THR A 90 10.90 3.94 8.50
N PHE A 91 10.20 3.05 7.82
CA PHE A 91 10.37 2.84 6.38
C PHE A 91 10.03 4.11 5.60
N THR A 92 8.93 4.79 5.95
CA THR A 92 8.51 6.08 5.37
C THR A 92 9.62 7.11 5.47
N GLY A 93 10.24 7.25 6.65
CA GLY A 93 11.32 8.20 6.85
C GLY A 93 12.56 7.89 5.99
N LYS A 94 12.95 6.62 5.92
CA LYS A 94 14.09 6.17 5.08
C LYS A 94 13.82 6.40 3.60
N ALA A 95 12.64 6.02 3.11
CA ALA A 95 12.23 6.20 1.73
C ALA A 95 12.16 7.69 1.34
N SER A 96 11.66 8.56 2.25
CA SER A 96 11.60 10.01 2.03
C SER A 96 12.99 10.63 1.87
N ILE A 97 13.97 10.22 2.69
CA ILE A 97 15.35 10.69 2.54
C ILE A 97 15.95 10.23 1.22
N GLN A 98 15.78 8.96 0.85
CA GLN A 98 16.30 8.42 -0.41
C GLN A 98 15.67 9.13 -1.62
N LEU A 99 14.36 9.37 -1.59
CA LEU A 99 13.67 10.13 -2.62
C LEU A 99 14.20 11.55 -2.73
N LEU A 100 14.37 12.26 -1.60
CA LEU A 100 14.92 13.60 -1.58
C LEU A 100 16.35 13.64 -2.13
N GLN A 101 17.20 12.72 -1.73
CA GLN A 101 18.57 12.61 -2.24
C GLN A 101 18.58 12.38 -3.75
N GLY A 102 17.81 11.43 -4.26
CA GLY A 102 17.71 11.15 -5.68
C GLY A 102 17.19 12.35 -6.50
N LEU A 103 16.21 13.08 -5.98
CA LEU A 103 15.71 14.31 -6.62
C LEU A 103 16.74 15.44 -6.62
N LEU A 104 17.51 15.61 -5.55
CA LEU A 104 18.62 16.59 -5.50
C LEU A 104 19.72 16.21 -6.48
N GLU A 105 20.14 14.95 -6.52
CA GLU A 105 21.14 14.46 -7.47
C GLU A 105 20.67 14.65 -8.91
N SER A 106 19.40 14.35 -9.20
CA SER A 106 18.78 14.58 -10.52
C SER A 106 18.88 16.05 -10.95
N LYS A 107 18.69 17.00 -10.02
CA LYS A 107 18.82 18.45 -10.31
C LYS A 107 20.26 18.92 -10.46
N ILE A 108 21.17 18.41 -9.59
CA ILE A 108 22.56 18.89 -9.54
C ILE A 108 23.37 18.35 -10.70
N TYR A 109 23.16 17.09 -11.07
CA TYR A 109 23.95 16.37 -12.05
C TYR A 109 23.25 16.11 -13.39
N ALA A 110 22.12 16.80 -13.67
CA ALA A 110 21.50 16.71 -14.98
C ALA A 110 22.49 17.14 -16.10
N PRO A 111 22.53 16.47 -17.26
CA PRO A 111 21.67 15.39 -17.75
C PRO A 111 22.20 13.96 -17.48
N ILE A 112 23.21 13.78 -16.66
CA ILE A 112 23.92 12.48 -16.46
C ILE A 112 23.17 11.60 -15.44
N SER A 113 22.41 12.22 -14.53
CA SER A 113 21.65 11.54 -13.49
C SER A 113 20.24 11.10 -13.98
N PRO A 114 19.57 10.16 -13.29
CA PRO A 114 18.19 9.80 -13.58
C PRO A 114 17.27 11.02 -13.54
N THR A 115 16.22 11.05 -14.37
CA THR A 115 15.20 12.11 -14.31
C THR A 115 14.40 12.02 -13.00
N PRO A 116 13.78 13.12 -12.53
CA PRO A 116 12.95 13.09 -11.32
C PRO A 116 11.85 12.01 -11.37
N GLU A 117 11.20 11.83 -12.52
CA GLU A 117 10.16 10.83 -12.74
C GLU A 117 10.70 9.42 -12.56
N ARG A 118 11.90 9.15 -13.07
CA ARG A 118 12.57 7.86 -12.90
C ARG A 118 12.93 7.60 -11.44
N VAL A 119 13.41 8.61 -10.71
CA VAL A 119 13.71 8.51 -9.27
C VAL A 119 12.45 8.14 -8.48
N VAL A 120 11.31 8.77 -8.79
CA VAL A 120 10.01 8.46 -8.15
C VAL A 120 9.60 7.02 -8.48
N ALA A 121 9.62 6.61 -9.75
CA ALA A 121 9.23 5.26 -10.16
C ALA A 121 10.11 4.17 -9.52
N GLU A 122 11.43 4.37 -9.47
CA GLU A 122 12.35 3.44 -8.82
C GLU A 122 12.11 3.36 -7.30
N THR A 123 11.71 4.47 -6.68
CA THR A 123 11.36 4.48 -5.25
C THR A 123 10.07 3.68 -5.00
N ILE A 124 9.03 3.86 -5.81
CA ILE A 124 7.76 3.10 -5.72
C ILE A 124 8.02 1.60 -5.90
N ASN A 125 8.76 1.21 -6.96
CA ASN A 125 9.09 -0.18 -7.20
C ASN A 125 9.84 -0.81 -6.01
N ARG A 126 10.80 -0.08 -5.43
CA ARG A 126 11.54 -0.55 -4.25
C ARG A 126 10.65 -0.72 -3.02
N ILE A 127 9.64 0.12 -2.86
CA ILE A 127 8.65 -0.01 -1.80
C ILE A 127 7.90 -1.34 -1.97
N ASN A 128 7.35 -1.58 -3.15
CA ASN A 128 6.59 -2.79 -3.44
C ASN A 128 7.45 -4.06 -3.27
N ASP A 129 8.70 -4.04 -3.78
CA ASP A 129 9.66 -5.15 -3.65
C ASP A 129 10.07 -5.43 -2.20
N SER A 130 10.00 -4.45 -1.32
CA SER A 130 10.39 -4.57 0.10
C SER A 130 9.28 -5.15 1.00
N LEU A 131 8.09 -5.39 0.47
CA LEU A 131 6.92 -5.90 1.19
C LEU A 131 6.49 -7.30 0.67
N PRO A 132 7.38 -8.31 0.74
CA PRO A 132 7.05 -9.65 0.26
C PRO A 132 5.95 -10.28 1.10
N VAL A 133 5.03 -11.01 0.46
CA VAL A 133 4.07 -11.87 1.14
C VAL A 133 4.71 -13.22 1.42
N LYS A 134 4.55 -13.70 2.64
CA LYS A 134 4.92 -15.08 2.95
C LYS A 134 4.04 -16.04 2.16
N THR A 135 4.65 -16.98 1.45
CA THR A 135 3.96 -18.01 0.69
C THR A 135 4.23 -19.39 1.25
N PHE A 136 3.21 -20.24 1.23
CA PHE A 136 3.28 -21.63 1.60
C PHE A 136 3.42 -22.50 0.35
N THR A 137 4.03 -23.66 0.51
CA THR A 137 4.34 -24.62 -0.55
C THR A 137 3.75 -26.00 -0.21
N SER A 138 3.85 -26.95 -1.13
CA SER A 138 3.40 -28.33 -0.90
C SER A 138 4.04 -29.01 0.30
N ARG A 139 5.16 -28.48 0.83
CA ARG A 139 5.81 -28.99 2.05
C ARG A 139 5.13 -28.55 3.34
N ASP A 140 4.27 -27.55 3.23
CA ASP A 140 3.60 -26.89 4.36
C ASP A 140 2.20 -27.44 4.61
N ILE A 141 1.70 -28.38 3.78
CA ILE A 141 0.38 -28.98 3.82
C ILE A 141 0.45 -30.50 3.99
N ILE A 142 -0.66 -31.12 4.39
CA ILE A 142 -0.81 -32.56 4.57
C ILE A 142 -1.63 -33.11 3.40
N THR A 143 -1.05 -33.97 2.56
CA THR A 143 -1.74 -34.57 1.42
C THR A 143 -2.19 -36.00 1.68
N ILE A 144 -3.36 -36.37 1.14
CA ILE A 144 -3.89 -37.75 1.12
C ILE A 144 -3.69 -38.29 -0.29
N GLU A 145 -2.69 -39.19 -0.45
CA GLU A 145 -2.34 -39.77 -1.75
C GLU A 145 -3.41 -40.76 -2.25
N ASN A 146 -3.87 -41.64 -1.37
CA ASN A 146 -4.89 -42.64 -1.66
C ASN A 146 -6.21 -42.24 -1.02
N PHE A 147 -6.87 -41.25 -1.63
CA PHE A 147 -8.15 -40.71 -1.17
C PHE A 147 -9.34 -41.52 -1.75
N ASN A 148 -10.47 -41.42 -1.06
CA ASN A 148 -11.79 -41.87 -1.52
C ASN A 148 -12.79 -40.70 -1.47
N THR A 149 -14.02 -40.93 -1.90
CA THR A 149 -15.09 -39.91 -1.90
C THR A 149 -15.31 -39.29 -0.53
N GLN A 150 -15.28 -40.11 0.55
CA GLN A 150 -15.48 -39.61 1.90
C GLN A 150 -14.36 -38.65 2.35
N ASP A 151 -13.15 -38.85 1.89
CA ASP A 151 -12.02 -37.95 2.18
C ASP A 151 -12.26 -36.55 1.51
N VAL A 152 -12.86 -36.54 0.31
CA VAL A 152 -13.23 -35.28 -0.39
C VAL A 152 -14.37 -34.57 0.36
N VAL A 153 -15.42 -35.30 0.77
CA VAL A 153 -16.53 -34.75 1.57
C VAL A 153 -16.01 -34.19 2.88
N ASN A 154 -15.17 -34.95 3.59
CA ASN A 154 -14.57 -34.51 4.86
C ASN A 154 -13.71 -33.24 4.66
N TYR A 155 -12.91 -33.16 3.59
CA TYR A 155 -12.11 -31.99 3.25
C TYR A 155 -13.00 -30.76 3.05
N GLY A 156 -14.02 -30.84 2.19
CA GLY A 156 -14.94 -29.75 1.90
C GLY A 156 -15.61 -29.24 3.18
N ASN A 157 -16.13 -30.18 3.99
CA ASN A 157 -16.81 -29.84 5.25
C ASN A 157 -15.87 -29.21 6.29
N LEU A 158 -14.62 -29.69 6.41
CA LEU A 158 -13.64 -29.12 7.35
C LEU A 158 -13.25 -27.70 6.95
N VAL A 159 -12.93 -27.44 5.67
CA VAL A 159 -12.56 -26.12 5.21
C VAL A 159 -13.70 -25.12 5.35
N ALA A 160 -14.93 -25.50 4.97
CA ALA A 160 -16.11 -24.65 5.16
C ALA A 160 -16.39 -24.39 6.65
N SER A 161 -16.24 -25.40 7.51
CA SER A 161 -16.42 -25.23 8.97
C SER A 161 -15.46 -24.23 9.58
N ILE A 162 -14.23 -24.13 9.05
CA ILE A 162 -13.26 -23.11 9.47
C ILE A 162 -13.80 -21.70 9.16
N VAL A 163 -14.43 -21.50 7.99
CA VAL A 163 -15.04 -20.20 7.64
C VAL A 163 -16.12 -19.85 8.65
N TYR A 164 -17.04 -20.75 8.94
CA TYR A 164 -18.11 -20.52 9.92
C TYR A 164 -17.60 -20.30 11.35
N LYS A 165 -16.48 -20.97 11.72
CA LYS A 165 -15.88 -20.83 13.06
C LYS A 165 -15.45 -19.39 13.37
N TYR A 166 -15.02 -18.64 12.36
CA TYR A 166 -14.48 -17.29 12.51
C TYR A 166 -15.39 -16.22 11.92
N ASP A 167 -16.65 -16.54 11.68
CA ASP A 167 -17.64 -15.53 11.26
C ASP A 167 -17.72 -14.41 12.30
N MET A 168 -17.37 -13.22 11.87
CA MET A 168 -17.33 -12.03 12.73
C MET A 168 -18.66 -11.28 12.77
N GLY A 169 -19.70 -11.80 12.08
CA GLY A 169 -21.01 -11.16 12.03
C GLY A 169 -20.97 -9.78 11.38
N ASN A 170 -21.69 -8.83 11.95
CA ASN A 170 -21.93 -7.51 11.37
C ASN A 170 -20.86 -6.50 11.80
N GLN A 171 -19.57 -6.74 11.52
CA GLN A 171 -18.50 -5.77 11.75
C GLN A 171 -18.39 -4.76 10.60
N ASP A 172 -17.90 -3.56 10.91
CA ASP A 172 -17.52 -2.59 9.88
C ASP A 172 -16.40 -3.20 9.00
N ASN A 173 -16.37 -2.84 7.72
CA ASN A 173 -15.32 -3.32 6.86
C ASN A 173 -14.01 -2.56 7.11
N GLU A 174 -12.90 -3.18 6.72
CA GLU A 174 -11.53 -2.74 6.96
C GLU A 174 -11.26 -1.34 6.39
N PHE A 175 -11.81 -1.03 5.21
CA PHE A 175 -11.65 0.27 4.57
C PHE A 175 -12.30 1.39 5.37
N ARG A 176 -13.49 1.13 5.94
CA ARG A 176 -14.18 2.11 6.77
C ARG A 176 -13.43 2.36 8.06
N MET A 177 -12.93 1.29 8.70
CA MET A 177 -12.09 1.42 9.88
C MET A 177 -10.83 2.24 9.59
N LEU A 178 -10.13 1.94 8.48
CA LEU A 178 -8.94 2.68 8.05
C LEU A 178 -9.27 4.15 7.75
N GLN A 179 -10.40 4.41 7.09
CA GLN A 179 -10.87 5.78 6.83
C GLN A 179 -11.10 6.55 8.13
N ASP A 180 -11.73 5.93 9.12
CA ASP A 180 -11.99 6.54 10.43
C ASP A 180 -10.68 6.83 11.17
N ILE A 181 -9.70 5.90 11.13
CA ILE A 181 -8.36 6.09 11.71
C ILE A 181 -7.67 7.30 11.09
N LEU A 182 -7.67 7.41 9.77
CA LEU A 182 -7.00 8.50 9.05
C LEU A 182 -7.74 9.84 9.20
N ALA A 183 -9.08 9.84 9.14
CA ALA A 183 -9.88 11.06 9.22
C ALA A 183 -9.80 11.72 10.61
N ASN A 184 -9.71 10.92 11.67
CA ASN A 184 -9.70 11.39 13.04
C ASN A 184 -8.28 11.46 13.65
N ASP A 185 -7.23 11.05 12.92
CA ASP A 185 -5.86 10.90 13.43
C ASP A 185 -5.86 10.11 14.76
N SER A 186 -6.68 9.07 14.84
CA SER A 186 -6.92 8.30 16.05
C SER A 186 -6.57 6.83 15.89
N SER A 187 -5.86 6.30 16.87
CA SER A 187 -5.53 4.87 16.96
C SER A 187 -6.63 4.00 17.55
N ASP A 188 -7.78 4.56 17.92
CA ASP A 188 -8.82 3.87 18.70
C ASP A 188 -9.37 2.63 17.97
N ARG A 189 -9.42 2.65 16.64
CA ARG A 189 -9.91 1.54 15.82
C ARG A 189 -8.82 0.57 15.34
N ILE A 190 -7.55 0.85 15.61
CA ILE A 190 -6.44 -0.07 15.23
C ILE A 190 -6.62 -1.47 15.84
N PRO A 191 -7.02 -1.63 17.11
CA PRO A 191 -7.27 -2.95 17.69
C PRO A 191 -8.37 -3.75 16.99
N GLU A 192 -9.41 -3.09 16.43
CA GLU A 192 -10.46 -3.74 15.65
C GLU A 192 -9.90 -4.27 14.33
N LEU A 193 -9.08 -3.46 13.64
CA LEU A 193 -8.41 -3.85 12.40
C LEU A 193 -7.40 -5.01 12.65
N GLU A 194 -6.66 -4.97 13.77
CA GLU A 194 -5.80 -6.08 14.20
C GLU A 194 -6.59 -7.36 14.49
N ALA A 195 -7.79 -7.24 15.08
CA ALA A 195 -8.64 -8.40 15.32
C ALA A 195 -9.05 -9.08 14.01
N ILE A 196 -9.42 -8.31 12.98
CA ILE A 196 -9.73 -8.84 11.65
C ILE A 196 -8.50 -9.52 11.04
N ALA A 197 -7.33 -8.87 11.08
CA ALA A 197 -6.09 -9.48 10.60
C ALA A 197 -5.80 -10.83 11.29
N ASN A 198 -6.04 -10.92 12.61
CA ASN A 198 -5.86 -12.16 13.37
C ASN A 198 -6.85 -13.26 12.98
N VAL A 199 -8.07 -12.92 12.57
CA VAL A 199 -9.02 -13.90 12.02
C VAL A 199 -8.45 -14.53 10.75
N TYR A 200 -7.93 -13.74 9.81
CA TYR A 200 -7.29 -14.28 8.60
C TYR A 200 -6.04 -15.11 8.91
N LYS A 201 -5.26 -14.74 9.93
CA LYS A 201 -4.17 -15.58 10.42
C LYS A 201 -4.68 -16.94 10.92
N ASN A 202 -5.79 -16.96 11.65
CA ASN A 202 -6.38 -18.20 12.14
C ASN A 202 -6.92 -19.04 10.99
N TYR A 203 -7.50 -18.43 9.95
CA TYR A 203 -7.87 -19.16 8.72
C TYR A 203 -6.66 -19.85 8.09
N VAL A 204 -5.51 -19.18 8.00
CA VAL A 204 -4.26 -19.78 7.50
C VAL A 204 -3.85 -20.99 8.34
N GLU A 205 -3.80 -20.83 9.67
CA GLU A 205 -3.30 -21.85 10.58
C GLU A 205 -4.20 -23.09 10.58
N ASP A 206 -5.51 -22.90 10.68
CA ASP A 206 -6.48 -23.99 10.72
C ASP A 206 -6.59 -24.70 9.36
N THR A 207 -6.66 -23.94 8.25
CA THR A 207 -6.74 -24.52 6.90
C THR A 207 -5.49 -25.35 6.58
N ARG A 208 -4.29 -24.90 6.93
CA ARG A 208 -3.05 -25.66 6.75
C ARG A 208 -3.05 -27.01 7.46
N ALA A 209 -3.78 -27.12 8.55
CA ALA A 209 -3.86 -28.38 9.32
C ALA A 209 -4.84 -29.41 8.72
N VAL A 210 -5.66 -28.98 7.74
CA VAL A 210 -6.61 -29.88 7.07
C VAL A 210 -5.88 -30.80 6.10
N PRO A 211 -6.00 -32.14 6.23
CA PRO A 211 -5.51 -33.07 5.21
C PRO A 211 -6.29 -32.90 3.91
N VAL A 212 -5.60 -32.74 2.79
CA VAL A 212 -6.21 -32.47 1.48
C VAL A 212 -5.98 -33.64 0.51
N PRO A 213 -6.99 -34.11 -0.24
CA PRO A 213 -6.80 -35.04 -1.35
C PRO A 213 -5.80 -34.48 -2.35
N VAL A 214 -4.84 -35.28 -2.80
CA VAL A 214 -3.69 -34.78 -3.60
C VAL A 214 -4.10 -34.03 -4.85
N PHE A 215 -5.22 -34.35 -5.49
CA PHE A 215 -5.72 -33.67 -6.68
C PHE A 215 -6.20 -32.23 -6.40
N MET A 216 -6.52 -31.90 -5.14
CA MET A 216 -6.93 -30.55 -4.68
C MET A 216 -5.79 -29.78 -4.00
N ALA A 217 -4.58 -30.32 -3.98
CA ALA A 217 -3.45 -29.74 -3.24
C ALA A 217 -3.09 -28.32 -3.72
N LYS A 218 -3.27 -28.06 -5.03
CA LYS A 218 -3.02 -26.74 -5.59
C LYS A 218 -4.06 -25.71 -5.12
N GLU A 219 -5.34 -26.03 -5.23
CA GLU A 219 -6.46 -25.19 -4.83
C GLU A 219 -6.41 -24.88 -3.33
N HIS A 220 -6.02 -25.88 -2.53
CA HIS A 220 -5.80 -25.74 -1.10
C HIS A 220 -4.65 -24.77 -0.78
N LEU A 221 -3.53 -24.88 -1.50
CA LEU A 221 -2.41 -23.93 -1.35
C LEU A 221 -2.78 -22.52 -1.78
N ASP A 222 -3.51 -22.39 -2.88
CA ASP A 222 -3.99 -21.09 -3.37
C ASP A 222 -4.89 -20.42 -2.30
N LEU A 223 -5.77 -21.20 -1.65
CA LEU A 223 -6.62 -20.69 -0.56
C LEU A 223 -5.79 -20.21 0.64
N ILE A 224 -4.83 -21.03 1.12
CA ILE A 224 -3.97 -20.68 2.25
C ILE A 224 -3.15 -19.43 1.95
N ASN A 225 -2.57 -19.34 0.75
CA ASN A 225 -1.76 -18.21 0.33
C ASN A 225 -2.61 -16.94 0.16
N SER A 226 -3.86 -17.06 -0.30
CA SER A 226 -4.79 -15.94 -0.38
C SER A 226 -5.20 -15.42 1.01
N TYR A 227 -5.50 -16.31 1.96
CA TYR A 227 -5.72 -15.92 3.36
C TYR A 227 -4.50 -15.20 3.94
N GLN A 228 -3.29 -15.72 3.67
CA GLN A 228 -2.04 -15.11 4.15
C GLN A 228 -1.84 -13.71 3.56
N ALA A 229 -2.11 -13.52 2.27
CA ALA A 229 -2.00 -12.21 1.63
C ALA A 229 -2.97 -11.20 2.25
N VAL A 230 -4.24 -11.57 2.42
CA VAL A 230 -5.25 -10.71 3.07
C VAL A 230 -4.85 -10.39 4.52
N HIS A 231 -4.37 -11.40 5.28
CA HIS A 231 -3.84 -11.17 6.64
C HIS A 231 -2.75 -10.10 6.67
N GLU A 232 -1.75 -10.21 5.79
CA GLU A 232 -0.62 -9.28 5.76
C GLU A 232 -1.04 -7.90 5.31
N ASP A 233 -1.99 -7.79 4.37
CA ASP A 233 -2.51 -6.51 3.91
C ASP A 233 -3.25 -5.76 5.02
N ILE A 234 -4.19 -6.42 5.70
CA ILE A 234 -4.93 -5.80 6.80
C ILE A 234 -3.97 -5.45 7.95
N LYS A 235 -3.03 -6.34 8.28
CA LYS A 235 -2.01 -6.07 9.28
C LYS A 235 -1.14 -4.87 8.89
N GLY A 236 -0.77 -4.75 7.61
CA GLY A 236 -0.04 -3.59 7.10
C GLY A 236 -0.81 -2.29 7.21
N MET A 237 -2.14 -2.32 7.03
CA MET A 237 -3.00 -1.14 7.20
C MET A 237 -2.98 -0.60 8.64
N THR A 238 -2.71 -1.42 9.66
CA THR A 238 -2.58 -0.95 11.06
C THR A 238 -1.42 0.01 11.27
N LEU A 239 -0.47 0.07 10.33
CA LEU A 239 0.67 0.99 10.36
C LEU A 239 0.33 2.41 9.90
N ALA A 240 -0.92 2.70 9.52
CA ALA A 240 -1.32 3.94 8.86
C ALA A 240 -0.83 5.22 9.55
N LEU A 241 -0.85 5.27 10.89
CA LEU A 241 -0.39 6.42 11.66
C LEU A 241 1.11 6.36 12.03
N SER A 242 1.70 5.17 12.13
CA SER A 242 3.09 5.01 12.58
C SER A 242 4.10 4.94 11.45
N ASP A 243 3.75 4.30 10.34
CA ASP A 243 4.57 4.17 9.14
C ASP A 243 3.68 4.12 7.89
N PRO A 244 3.17 5.27 7.42
CA PRO A 244 2.10 5.34 6.44
C PRO A 244 2.46 4.79 5.05
N LEU A 245 3.73 4.81 4.65
CA LEU A 245 4.11 4.39 3.31
C LEU A 245 3.93 2.88 3.07
N PRO A 246 4.39 1.97 3.95
CA PRO A 246 4.02 0.57 3.88
C PRO A 246 2.52 0.35 3.95
N SER A 247 1.80 1.08 4.82
CA SER A 247 0.35 0.96 4.94
C SER A 247 -0.37 1.24 3.62
N LEU A 248 0.06 2.26 2.88
CA LEU A 248 -0.50 2.56 1.54
C LEU A 248 -0.22 1.44 0.53
N ALA A 249 0.97 0.84 0.54
CA ALA A 249 1.30 -0.25 -0.36
C ALA A 249 0.48 -1.52 -0.07
N PHE A 250 0.22 -1.82 1.21
CA PHE A 250 -0.67 -2.90 1.60
C PHE A 250 -2.12 -2.62 1.22
N LEU A 251 -2.59 -1.38 1.38
CA LEU A 251 -3.92 -0.95 0.95
C LEU A 251 -4.11 -1.09 -0.57
N ASP A 252 -3.09 -0.71 -1.35
CA ASP A 252 -3.11 -0.83 -2.82
C ASP A 252 -3.21 -2.29 -3.28
N ARG A 253 -2.54 -3.20 -2.58
CA ARG A 253 -2.54 -4.64 -2.88
C ARG A 253 -3.81 -5.37 -2.42
N TYR A 254 -4.49 -4.90 -1.40
CA TYR A 254 -5.62 -5.57 -0.76
C TYR A 254 -6.75 -5.99 -1.72
N PRO A 255 -7.17 -5.18 -2.72
CA PRO A 255 -8.17 -5.61 -3.71
C PRO A 255 -7.76 -6.85 -4.49
N ASP A 256 -6.50 -6.95 -4.90
CA ASP A 256 -5.97 -8.11 -5.62
C ASP A 256 -5.93 -9.35 -4.71
N SER A 257 -5.55 -9.18 -3.44
CA SER A 257 -5.53 -10.26 -2.45
C SER A 257 -6.93 -10.81 -2.14
N THR A 258 -7.93 -9.94 -2.03
CA THR A 258 -9.32 -10.35 -1.81
C THR A 258 -9.94 -10.99 -3.04
N GLU A 259 -9.61 -10.52 -4.24
CA GLU A 259 -10.03 -11.19 -5.47
C GLU A 259 -9.37 -12.56 -5.63
N ALA A 260 -8.08 -12.70 -5.31
CA ALA A 260 -7.40 -13.99 -5.29
C ALA A 260 -8.07 -14.97 -4.30
N LEU A 261 -8.50 -14.47 -3.14
CA LEU A 261 -9.24 -15.26 -2.15
C LEU A 261 -10.59 -15.72 -2.70
N ARG A 262 -11.36 -14.82 -3.32
CA ARG A 262 -12.63 -15.16 -3.97
C ARG A 262 -12.44 -16.24 -5.04
N LEU A 263 -11.42 -16.11 -5.88
CA LEU A 263 -11.08 -17.08 -6.92
C LEU A 263 -10.67 -18.43 -6.32
N SER A 264 -9.97 -18.44 -5.18
CA SER A 264 -9.60 -19.68 -4.50
C SER A 264 -10.83 -20.46 -4.02
N PHE A 265 -11.85 -19.78 -3.48
CA PHE A 265 -13.12 -20.41 -3.14
C PHE A 265 -13.83 -20.97 -4.38
N THR A 266 -13.87 -20.20 -5.48
CA THR A 266 -14.43 -20.66 -6.75
C THR A 266 -13.73 -21.92 -7.27
N ASN A 267 -12.40 -21.97 -7.19
CA ASN A 267 -11.64 -23.13 -7.64
C ASN A 267 -11.90 -24.38 -6.76
N ILE A 268 -12.07 -24.18 -5.46
CA ILE A 268 -12.49 -25.28 -4.55
C ILE A 268 -13.90 -25.75 -4.92
N TYR A 269 -14.84 -24.84 -5.19
CA TYR A 269 -16.17 -25.20 -5.67
C TYR A 269 -16.08 -26.12 -6.89
N TYR A 270 -15.33 -25.74 -7.93
CA TYR A 270 -15.17 -26.57 -9.13
C TYR A 270 -14.56 -27.93 -8.82
N SER A 271 -13.63 -28.02 -7.89
CA SER A 271 -13.01 -29.30 -7.49
C SER A 271 -13.98 -30.20 -6.74
N LEU A 272 -14.93 -29.63 -6.00
CA LEU A 272 -15.96 -30.36 -5.24
C LEU A 272 -17.21 -30.70 -6.10
N GLU A 273 -17.44 -29.98 -7.21
CA GLU A 273 -18.64 -30.14 -8.05
C GLU A 273 -18.83 -31.57 -8.56
N ALA A 274 -17.73 -32.25 -8.88
CA ALA A 274 -17.78 -33.67 -9.32
C ALA A 274 -18.28 -34.64 -8.24
N PHE A 275 -18.32 -34.19 -6.99
CA PHE A 275 -18.76 -34.94 -5.82
C PHE A 275 -20.06 -34.37 -5.20
N SER A 276 -20.76 -33.52 -5.93
CA SER A 276 -21.91 -32.76 -5.40
C SER A 276 -23.03 -33.66 -4.87
N GLU A 277 -23.24 -34.87 -5.44
CA GLU A 277 -24.22 -35.83 -5.00
C GLU A 277 -23.88 -36.51 -3.67
N ASP A 278 -22.63 -36.43 -3.24
CA ASP A 278 -22.13 -37.04 -1.99
C ASP A 278 -22.30 -36.11 -0.77
N PHE A 279 -22.65 -34.81 -0.99
CA PHE A 279 -22.89 -33.85 0.07
C PHE A 279 -24.38 -33.84 0.49
N GLY A 280 -24.60 -33.91 1.81
CA GLY A 280 -25.93 -33.77 2.41
C GLY A 280 -26.40 -32.31 2.46
N PRO A 281 -27.70 -32.08 2.66
CA PRO A 281 -28.26 -30.74 2.70
C PRO A 281 -27.77 -29.89 3.90
N ASP A 282 -27.25 -30.51 4.93
CA ASP A 282 -26.73 -29.84 6.14
C ASP A 282 -25.20 -29.75 6.16
N ASP A 283 -24.53 -30.15 5.08
CA ASP A 283 -23.07 -30.14 5.02
C ASP A 283 -22.51 -28.73 4.91
N PRO A 284 -21.53 -28.35 5.76
CA PRO A 284 -20.87 -27.04 5.70
C PRO A 284 -20.31 -26.69 4.32
N ALA A 285 -19.85 -27.69 3.55
CA ALA A 285 -19.29 -27.53 2.22
C ALA A 285 -20.23 -26.86 1.22
N LEU A 286 -21.56 -26.82 1.49
CA LEU A 286 -22.52 -26.05 0.69
C LEU A 286 -22.19 -24.55 0.66
N LEU A 287 -21.38 -24.04 1.59
CA LEU A 287 -20.81 -22.70 1.52
C LEU A 287 -20.20 -22.40 0.15
N PHE A 288 -19.49 -23.38 -0.45
CA PHE A 288 -18.77 -23.15 -1.71
C PHE A 288 -19.71 -22.89 -2.89
N VAL A 289 -20.99 -23.30 -2.83
CA VAL A 289 -21.99 -23.02 -3.87
C VAL A 289 -22.21 -21.51 -4.03
N LEU A 290 -22.01 -20.71 -2.98
CA LEU A 290 -22.08 -19.24 -3.05
C LEU A 290 -21.03 -18.64 -3.99
N PHE A 291 -19.99 -19.38 -4.29
CA PHE A 291 -18.89 -18.97 -5.19
C PHE A 291 -19.00 -19.59 -6.59
N SER A 292 -20.10 -20.31 -6.85
CA SER A 292 -20.42 -20.77 -8.19
C SER A 292 -20.66 -19.58 -9.13
N PRO A 293 -20.16 -19.60 -10.36
CA PRO A 293 -20.45 -18.55 -11.36
C PRO A 293 -21.95 -18.41 -11.65
N ASP A 294 -22.71 -19.49 -11.47
CA ASP A 294 -24.16 -19.55 -11.76
C ASP A 294 -24.99 -19.17 -10.54
N TYR A 295 -24.37 -18.94 -9.40
CA TYR A 295 -25.08 -18.54 -8.17
C TYR A 295 -25.65 -17.13 -8.32
N GLN A 296 -26.99 -17.05 -8.26
CA GLN A 296 -27.71 -15.78 -8.19
C GLN A 296 -28.37 -15.69 -6.82
N PRO A 297 -27.97 -14.73 -5.97
CA PRO A 297 -28.66 -14.52 -4.71
C PRO A 297 -30.14 -14.17 -4.99
N GLU A 298 -31.06 -14.87 -4.34
CA GLU A 298 -32.46 -14.47 -4.34
C GLU A 298 -32.56 -13.09 -3.67
N LEU A 299 -33.01 -12.08 -4.42
CA LEU A 299 -33.20 -10.69 -3.97
C LEU A 299 -34.45 -10.55 -3.14
#